data_11e56b3510fc5c96c2fd7aaa459bc7e5
#
_entry.id   11e56b3510fc5c96c2fd7aaa459bc7e5
#
_cell.length_a   1.000
_cell.length_b   1.000
_cell.length_c   1.000
_cell.angle_alpha   90.00
_cell.angle_beta   90.00
_cell.angle_gamma   90.00
#
_symmetry.space_group_name_H-M   'P 1'
#
loop_
_entity.id
_entity.type
_entity.pdbx_description
1 polymer ?
#
loop_
_entity_poly.entity_id
_entity_poly.type
_entity_poly.pdbx_seq_one_letter_code
_entity_poly.pdbx_strand_id
1 'polypeptide(L)'
;MIIDHNEAGDIHEVMDEKRAALYYLKEAFAEAHLDGLDGDCIAHAALFAAFHELVTTYGEDAVADFAERLPDRVRAGCFSSKPRH
;
A
#
# COMPACT_ATOMS: atom_id res chain seq x y z
N MET A 1 11.64 30.46 -7.36
CA MET A 1 11.65 30.04 -7.58
C MET A 1 11.30 29.29 -7.66
N ILE A 2 11.02 28.96 -7.93
CA ILE A 2 10.68 28.30 -7.98
C ILE A 2 10.75 27.36 -8.42
N ILE A 3 10.71 26.84 -8.38
CA ILE A 3 10.86 25.92 -8.72
C ILE A 3 10.19 25.16 -9.19
N ASP A 4 10.00 24.84 -9.58
CA ASP A 4 9.37 24.18 -10.12
C ASP A 4 9.44 22.96 -10.04
N HIS A 5 9.00 22.46 -9.90
CA HIS A 5 9.03 21.36 -9.85
C HIS A 5 8.96 20.76 -10.99
N ASN A 6 9.53 20.51 -11.67
CA ASN A 6 9.45 19.93 -12.83
C ASN A 6 9.12 18.53 -12.73
N GLU A 7 9.00 17.74 -13.76
CA GLU A 7 8.56 16.37 -13.74
C GLU A 7 9.48 15.48 -12.97
N ALA A 8 10.75 15.73 -13.06
CA ALA A 8 11.71 14.93 -12.33
C ALA A 8 11.46 15.04 -10.84
N GLY A 9 11.19 16.27 -10.39
CA GLY A 9 10.88 16.48 -9.00
C GLY A 9 9.59 15.78 -8.61
N ASP A 10 8.61 15.83 -9.49
CA ASP A 10 7.32 15.20 -9.21
C ASP A 10 7.47 13.70 -9.02
N ILE A 11 8.27 13.06 -9.85
CA ILE A 11 8.48 11.63 -9.74
C ILE A 11 9.14 11.29 -8.42
N HIS A 12 10.15 12.04 -8.05
CA HIS A 12 10.83 11.82 -6.78
C HIS A 12 9.89 12.02 -5.60
N GLU A 13 9.04 13.03 -5.68
CA GLU A 13 8.11 13.31 -4.62
C GLU A 13 7.11 12.18 -4.44
N VAL A 14 6.62 11.60 -5.55
CA VAL A 14 5.69 10.50 -5.47
C VAL A 14 6.35 9.28 -4.83
N MET A 15 7.59 8.99 -5.22
CA MET A 15 8.31 7.85 -4.63
C MET A 15 8.57 8.07 -3.17
N ASP A 16 8.95 9.29 -2.80
CA ASP A 16 9.20 9.60 -1.38
C ASP A 16 7.93 9.51 -0.57
N GLU A 17 6.83 9.94 -1.14
CA GLU A 17 5.55 9.88 -0.45
C GLU A 17 5.12 8.45 -0.20
N LYS A 18 5.30 7.58 -1.20
CA LYS A 18 4.98 6.17 -1.03
C LYS A 18 5.86 5.52 0.03
N ARG A 19 7.12 5.89 0.03
CA ARG A 19 8.05 5.35 1.02
C ARG A 19 7.66 5.79 2.42
N ALA A 20 7.28 7.07 2.56
CA ALA A 20 6.84 7.59 3.84
C ALA A 20 5.58 6.87 4.31
N ALA A 21 4.64 6.65 3.40
CA ALA A 21 3.41 5.96 3.75
C ALA A 21 3.71 4.54 4.22
N LEU A 22 4.61 3.86 3.53
CA LEU A 22 4.99 2.51 3.92
C LEU A 22 5.64 2.50 5.30
N TYR A 23 6.42 3.53 5.59
CA TYR A 23 7.03 3.64 6.91
C TYR A 23 5.97 3.70 8.00
N TYR A 24 4.92 4.50 7.80
CA TYR A 24 3.85 4.60 8.79
C TYR A 24 3.15 3.27 8.98
N LEU A 25 2.94 2.55 7.87
CA LEU A 25 2.29 1.24 7.96
C LEU A 25 3.15 0.25 8.72
N LYS A 26 4.45 0.25 8.46
CA LYS A 26 5.35 -0.65 9.17
C LYS A 26 5.37 -0.33 10.66
N GLU A 27 5.31 0.95 11.00
CA GLU A 27 5.26 1.33 12.40
C GLU A 27 3.98 0.84 13.05
N ALA A 28 2.86 0.97 12.34
CA ALA A 28 1.60 0.51 12.88
C ALA A 28 1.61 -1.00 13.09
N PHE A 29 2.18 -1.74 12.14
CA PHE A 29 2.29 -3.18 12.28
C PHE A 29 3.16 -3.55 13.49
N ALA A 30 4.26 -2.84 13.67
CA ALA A 30 5.16 -3.10 14.79
C ALA A 30 4.47 -2.82 16.11
N GLU A 31 3.74 -1.71 16.20
CA GLU A 31 3.00 -1.37 17.41
C GLU A 31 1.97 -2.44 17.74
N ALA A 32 1.25 -2.88 16.72
CA ALA A 32 0.23 -3.89 16.93
C ALA A 32 0.84 -5.20 17.42
N HIS A 33 1.99 -5.57 16.88
CA HIS A 33 2.69 -6.76 17.35
C HIS A 33 3.10 -6.63 18.81
N LEU A 34 3.59 -5.46 19.19
CA LEU A 34 3.97 -5.23 20.57
C LEU A 34 2.78 -5.35 21.52
N ASP A 35 1.60 -4.97 21.01
CA ASP A 35 0.37 -5.09 21.81
C ASP A 35 -0.18 -6.50 21.81
N GLY A 36 0.48 -7.43 21.13
CA GLY A 36 0.09 -8.83 21.15
C GLY A 36 -0.91 -9.22 20.09
N LEU A 37 -1.15 -8.36 19.12
CA LEU A 37 -2.08 -8.70 18.05
C LEU A 37 -1.41 -9.61 17.04
N ASP A 38 -2.19 -10.54 16.53
CA ASP A 38 -1.72 -11.50 15.53
C ASP A 38 -1.47 -10.79 14.21
N GLY A 39 -0.35 -11.11 13.57
CA GLY A 39 0.00 -10.50 12.31
C GLY A 39 -1.06 -10.70 11.23
N ASP A 40 -1.68 -11.87 11.24
CA ASP A 40 -2.74 -12.16 10.28
C ASP A 40 -3.93 -11.24 10.49
N CYS A 41 -4.27 -11.02 11.73
CA CYS A 41 -5.39 -10.16 12.08
C CYS A 41 -5.12 -8.72 11.63
N ILE A 42 -3.91 -8.25 11.87
CA ILE A 42 -3.52 -6.90 11.48
C ILE A 42 -3.57 -6.76 9.97
N ALA A 43 -3.07 -7.77 9.25
CA ALA A 43 -3.03 -7.71 7.80
C ALA A 43 -4.43 -7.64 7.21
N HIS A 44 -5.36 -8.44 7.74
CA HIS A 44 -6.73 -8.38 7.26
C HIS A 44 -7.37 -7.03 7.54
N ALA A 45 -7.14 -6.49 8.72
CA ALA A 45 -7.69 -5.19 9.07
C ALA A 45 -7.13 -4.11 8.13
N ALA A 46 -5.84 -4.18 7.85
CA ALA A 46 -5.21 -3.22 6.97
C ALA A 46 -5.78 -3.28 5.56
N LEU A 47 -6.03 -4.50 5.08
CA LEU A 47 -6.59 -4.69 3.75
C LEU A 47 -7.98 -4.07 3.66
N PHE A 48 -8.84 -4.34 4.62
CA PHE A 48 -10.18 -3.79 4.58
C PHE A 48 -10.18 -2.28 4.76
N ALA A 49 -9.32 -1.77 5.63
CA ALA A 49 -9.20 -0.33 5.81
C ALA A 49 -8.75 0.34 4.52
N ALA A 50 -7.79 -0.28 3.82
CA ALA A 50 -7.29 0.26 2.57
C ALA A 50 -8.39 0.31 1.51
N PHE A 51 -9.15 -0.78 1.38
CA PHE A 51 -10.22 -0.80 0.41
C PHE A 51 -11.32 0.20 0.74
N HIS A 52 -11.59 0.38 2.03
CA HIS A 52 -12.57 1.39 2.42
C HIS A 52 -12.14 2.78 1.96
N GLU A 53 -10.87 3.10 2.17
CA GLU A 53 -10.34 4.39 1.74
C GLU A 53 -10.41 4.56 0.24
N LEU A 54 -10.05 3.49 -0.48
CA LEU A 54 -10.05 3.56 -1.93
C LEU A 54 -11.46 3.72 -2.49
N VAL A 55 -12.41 2.99 -1.94
CA VAL A 55 -13.80 3.10 -2.39
C VAL A 55 -14.35 4.49 -2.10
N THR A 56 -14.01 5.04 -0.95
CA THR A 56 -14.45 6.37 -0.61
C THR A 56 -13.95 7.40 -1.62
N THR A 57 -12.74 7.20 -2.11
CA THR A 57 -12.12 8.15 -3.04
C THR A 57 -12.52 7.90 -4.49
N TYR A 58 -12.56 6.63 -4.93
CA TYR A 58 -12.71 6.30 -6.33
C TYR A 58 -14.00 5.58 -6.68
N GLY A 59 -14.74 5.10 -5.70
CA GLY A 59 -15.97 4.38 -5.94
C GLY A 59 -15.76 2.90 -6.13
N GLU A 60 -16.87 2.16 -6.03
CA GLU A 60 -16.82 0.69 -6.05
C GLU A 60 -16.30 0.12 -7.36
N ASP A 61 -16.76 0.66 -8.49
CA ASP A 61 -16.39 0.09 -9.78
C ASP A 61 -14.90 0.17 -10.05
N ALA A 62 -14.32 1.35 -9.79
CA ALA A 62 -12.90 1.54 -10.02
C ALA A 62 -12.06 0.64 -9.11
N VAL A 63 -12.49 0.50 -7.86
CA VAL A 63 -11.74 -0.32 -6.93
C VAL A 63 -11.90 -1.79 -7.27
N ALA A 64 -13.08 -2.20 -7.72
CA ALA A 64 -13.28 -3.59 -8.16
C ALA A 64 -12.37 -3.91 -9.34
N ASP A 65 -12.27 -2.99 -10.30
CA ASP A 65 -11.37 -3.19 -11.44
C ASP A 65 -9.92 -3.34 -10.98
N PHE A 66 -9.52 -2.50 -10.05
CA PHE A 66 -8.17 -2.58 -9.50
C PHE A 66 -7.96 -3.93 -8.80
N ALA A 67 -8.94 -4.32 -7.98
CA ALA A 67 -8.81 -5.54 -7.20
C ALA A 67 -8.72 -6.78 -8.09
N GLU A 68 -9.35 -6.76 -9.26
CA GLU A 68 -9.33 -7.90 -10.16
C GLU A 68 -7.93 -8.19 -10.70
N ARG A 69 -7.05 -7.21 -10.65
CA ARG A 69 -5.68 -7.41 -11.10
C ARG A 69 -4.78 -7.99 -10.03
N LEU A 70 -5.23 -7.98 -8.79
CA LEU A 70 -4.40 -8.38 -7.68
C LEU A 70 -4.09 -9.88 -7.65
N PRO A 71 -5.04 -10.78 -7.99
CA PRO A 71 -4.70 -12.20 -7.94
C PRO A 71 -3.49 -12.57 -8.79
N ASP A 72 -3.41 -12.03 -9.98
CA ASP A 72 -2.27 -12.32 -10.87
C ASP A 72 -0.99 -11.77 -10.28
N ARG A 73 -1.05 -10.59 -9.67
CA ARG A 73 0.14 -10.01 -9.06
C ARG A 73 0.60 -10.81 -7.86
N VAL A 74 -0.35 -11.31 -7.09
CA VAL A 74 -0.01 -12.16 -5.94
C VAL A 74 0.70 -13.43 -6.44
N ARG A 75 0.13 -14.07 -7.45
CA ARG A 75 0.71 -15.31 -7.99
C ARG A 75 2.06 -15.07 -8.63
N ALA A 76 2.25 -13.90 -9.23
CA ALA A 76 3.50 -13.57 -9.88
C ALA A 76 4.61 -13.27 -8.87
N GLY A 77 4.28 -13.18 -7.60
CA GLY A 77 5.28 -12.94 -6.58
C GLY A 77 5.58 -11.48 -6.32
N CYS A 78 4.70 -10.58 -6.78
CA CYS A 78 4.95 -9.15 -6.60
C CYS A 78 5.03 -8.74 -5.14
N PHE A 79 4.39 -9.52 -4.27
CA PHE A 79 4.35 -9.19 -2.84
C PHE A 79 5.21 -10.14 -2.01
N SER A 80 6.00 -10.97 -2.67
CA SER A 80 6.85 -11.91 -1.95
C SER A 80 8.15 -11.26 -1.54
N SER A 81 8.60 -11.56 -0.34
CA SER A 81 9.87 -11.01 0.13
C SER A 81 11.05 -11.84 -0.34
N LYS A 82 10.78 -13.02 -0.91
CA LYS A 82 11.82 -13.89 -1.42
C LYS A 82 11.65 -14.11 -2.90
N PRO A 83 12.74 -14.30 -3.64
CA PRO A 83 12.63 -14.58 -5.07
C PRO A 83 11.86 -15.86 -5.31
N ARG A 84 11.10 -15.87 -6.37
CA ARG A 84 10.40 -17.07 -6.80
C ARG A 84 11.29 -17.88 -7.71
N HIS A 85 11.08 -19.15 -7.67
CA HIS A 85 11.86 -20.07 -8.50
C HIS A 85 11.01 -20.79 -9.46
#